data_ae9d56b9adbb42998ecdf7d493858c80
#
_entry.id   ae9d56b9adbb42998ecdf7d493858c80
#
_cell.length_a   1.000
_cell.length_b   1.000
_cell.length_c   1.000
_cell.angle_alpha   90.00
_cell.angle_beta   90.00
_cell.angle_gamma   90.00
#
_symmetry.space_group_name_H-M   'P 1'
#
loop_
_entity.id
_entity.type
_entity.pdbx_description
1 polymer ?
#
loop_
_entity_poly.entity_id
_entity_poly.type
_entity_poly.pdbx_seq_one_letter_code
_entity_poly.pdbx_strand_id
1 'polypeptide(L)'
;MSARRVVLITGASRGIGEITARVFHEVGWTVAAAMRAPDASSLPQNDRMKPYALDVTDDASVAAAVASVIADFGRIDVLVNNAGLCLLGPLEELTEADDRALVETNILGPMRLIRAVLPHMRAQGGGRIINVSSMCGGMTLPLYSGYCASKWGLEGLSESLSFELRQHNIKVKIVEPSVYRTGSFEAQLAHRAQRQPHPAYQSFIDRVLPNIEKWERTADDATPVARTILRAATDRVPRLRYPVGSGPILFGRR
;
A
#
# COMPACT_ATOMS: atom_id res chain seq x y z
N MET A 1 -10.17 -19.36 -24.86
CA MET A 1 -10.15 -17.99 -24.31
C MET A 1 -9.01 -17.89 -23.34
N SER A 2 -8.14 -16.88 -23.43
CA SER A 2 -7.09 -16.66 -22.44
C SER A 2 -7.74 -16.39 -21.07
N ALA A 3 -7.28 -17.09 -20.03
CA ALA A 3 -7.78 -16.87 -18.67
C ALA A 3 -7.62 -15.39 -18.28
N ARG A 4 -8.67 -14.78 -17.72
CA ARG A 4 -8.63 -13.38 -17.28
C ARG A 4 -7.62 -13.25 -16.14
N ARG A 5 -6.81 -12.20 -16.18
CA ARG A 5 -5.84 -11.91 -15.13
C ARG A 5 -6.55 -11.39 -13.88
N VAL A 6 -6.10 -11.85 -12.71
CA VAL A 6 -6.69 -11.53 -11.40
C VAL A 6 -5.72 -10.68 -10.60
N VAL A 7 -6.20 -9.58 -10.04
CA VAL A 7 -5.46 -8.75 -9.09
C VAL A 7 -6.15 -8.75 -7.73
N LEU A 8 -5.39 -9.02 -6.67
CA LEU A 8 -5.81 -8.85 -5.27
C LEU A 8 -5.22 -7.53 -4.76
N ILE A 9 -6.09 -6.61 -4.32
CA ILE A 9 -5.70 -5.28 -3.84
C ILE A 9 -6.13 -5.11 -2.40
N THR A 10 -5.20 -4.87 -1.49
CA THR A 10 -5.51 -4.60 -0.07
C THR A 10 -5.77 -3.12 0.17
N GLY A 11 -6.64 -2.79 1.14
CA GLY A 11 -7.01 -1.41 1.45
C GLY A 11 -7.79 -0.74 0.32
N ALA A 12 -8.66 -1.49 -0.36
CA ALA A 12 -9.40 -1.02 -1.54
C ALA A 12 -10.67 -0.21 -1.21
N SER A 13 -10.93 0.13 0.05
CA SER A 13 -12.15 0.85 0.45
C SER A 13 -12.15 2.34 0.10
N ARG A 14 -10.98 2.96 -0.07
CA ARG A 14 -10.81 4.40 -0.37
C ARG A 14 -9.44 4.71 -0.95
N GLY A 15 -9.28 5.94 -1.42
CA GLY A 15 -7.99 6.50 -1.84
C GLY A 15 -7.30 5.70 -2.94
N ILE A 16 -5.98 5.49 -2.81
CA ILE A 16 -5.18 4.79 -3.82
C ILE A 16 -5.74 3.40 -4.14
N GLY A 17 -6.14 2.63 -3.13
CA GLY A 17 -6.63 1.26 -3.32
C GLY A 17 -7.95 1.22 -4.11
N GLU A 18 -8.91 2.08 -3.81
CA GLU A 18 -10.17 2.19 -4.53
C GLU A 18 -9.95 2.59 -5.99
N ILE A 19 -9.17 3.65 -6.22
CA ILE A 19 -8.87 4.13 -7.58
C ILE A 19 -8.12 3.04 -8.37
N THR A 20 -7.18 2.33 -7.73
CA THR A 20 -6.48 1.20 -8.35
C THR A 20 -7.45 0.10 -8.77
N ALA A 21 -8.41 -0.27 -7.90
CA ALA A 21 -9.41 -1.27 -8.23
C ALA A 21 -10.23 -0.88 -9.47
N ARG A 22 -10.67 0.38 -9.54
CA ARG A 22 -11.40 0.92 -10.71
C ARG A 22 -10.55 0.87 -11.98
N VAL A 23 -9.30 1.34 -11.93
CA VAL A 23 -8.36 1.36 -13.07
C VAL A 23 -8.10 -0.07 -13.60
N PHE A 24 -7.87 -1.06 -12.73
CA PHE A 24 -7.70 -2.45 -13.18
C PHE A 24 -8.97 -3.02 -13.80
N HIS A 25 -10.13 -2.74 -13.21
CA HIS A 25 -11.41 -3.19 -13.74
C HIS A 25 -11.72 -2.61 -15.12
N GLU A 26 -11.48 -1.31 -15.33
CA GLU A 26 -11.66 -0.61 -16.61
C GLU A 26 -10.85 -1.24 -17.75
N VAL A 27 -9.63 -1.68 -17.47
CA VAL A 27 -8.76 -2.34 -18.47
C VAL A 27 -8.99 -3.85 -18.57
N GLY A 28 -10.08 -4.37 -18.01
CA GLY A 28 -10.56 -5.73 -18.23
C GLY A 28 -9.98 -6.79 -17.28
N TRP A 29 -9.33 -6.41 -16.19
CA TRP A 29 -8.89 -7.36 -15.17
C TRP A 29 -10.04 -7.80 -14.27
N THR A 30 -9.90 -8.96 -13.68
CA THR A 30 -10.70 -9.38 -12.53
C THR A 30 -10.05 -8.83 -11.27
N VAL A 31 -10.83 -8.17 -10.42
CA VAL A 31 -10.36 -7.45 -9.24
C VAL A 31 -10.95 -8.06 -7.98
N ALA A 32 -10.10 -8.55 -7.11
CA ALA A 32 -10.43 -8.88 -5.73
C ALA A 32 -10.09 -7.65 -4.86
N ALA A 33 -11.12 -6.89 -4.50
CA ALA A 33 -10.97 -5.67 -3.72
C ALA A 33 -11.08 -5.96 -2.22
N ALA A 34 -9.93 -6.09 -1.54
CA ALA A 34 -9.88 -6.50 -0.14
C ALA A 34 -9.85 -5.31 0.81
N MET A 35 -10.71 -5.36 1.83
CA MET A 35 -10.92 -4.30 2.82
C MET A 35 -11.57 -4.85 4.10
N ARG A 36 -11.47 -4.13 5.22
CA ARG A 36 -12.04 -4.58 6.50
C ARG A 36 -13.56 -4.63 6.52
N ALA A 37 -14.22 -3.72 5.83
CA ALA A 37 -15.70 -3.64 5.77
C ALA A 37 -16.17 -3.66 4.31
N PRO A 38 -16.29 -4.85 3.69
CA PRO A 38 -16.66 -4.99 2.29
C PRO A 38 -18.08 -4.51 1.97
N ASP A 39 -19.01 -4.63 2.91
CA ASP A 39 -20.41 -4.23 2.74
C ASP A 39 -20.58 -2.70 2.59
N ALA A 40 -19.62 -1.92 3.09
CA ALA A 40 -19.60 -0.46 2.95
C ALA A 40 -18.87 0.00 1.68
N SER A 41 -18.54 -0.90 0.76
CA SER A 41 -17.77 -0.58 -0.45
C SER A 41 -18.60 0.19 -1.46
N SER A 42 -18.03 1.29 -1.98
CA SER A 42 -18.58 2.06 -3.13
C SER A 42 -18.20 1.46 -4.49
N LEU A 43 -17.40 0.39 -4.50
CA LEU A 43 -16.98 -0.27 -5.73
C LEU A 43 -18.13 -1.03 -6.39
N PRO A 44 -18.22 -1.05 -7.72
CA PRO A 44 -19.20 -1.87 -8.40
C PRO A 44 -18.94 -3.36 -8.10
N GLN A 45 -20.03 -4.10 -7.86
CA GLN A 45 -19.96 -5.54 -7.64
C GLN A 45 -20.50 -6.28 -8.87
N ASN A 46 -19.66 -7.10 -9.49
CA ASN A 46 -20.00 -7.88 -10.67
C ASN A 46 -19.00 -9.06 -10.82
N ASP A 47 -19.14 -9.85 -11.89
CA ASP A 47 -18.30 -11.04 -12.14
C ASP A 47 -16.80 -10.75 -12.21
N ARG A 48 -16.40 -9.49 -12.43
CA ARG A 48 -15.00 -9.06 -12.54
C ARG A 48 -14.53 -8.17 -11.39
N MET A 49 -15.41 -7.78 -10.47
CA MET A 49 -15.03 -7.01 -9.29
C MET A 49 -15.83 -7.48 -8.09
N LYS A 50 -15.13 -8.09 -7.13
CA LYS A 50 -15.73 -8.58 -5.89
C LYS A 50 -14.99 -8.01 -4.67
N PRO A 51 -15.72 -7.51 -3.67
CA PRO A 51 -15.15 -7.14 -2.39
C PRO A 51 -14.90 -8.38 -1.51
N TYR A 52 -13.82 -8.35 -0.71
CA TYR A 52 -13.45 -9.40 0.24
C TYR A 52 -13.13 -8.79 1.60
N ALA A 53 -13.62 -9.42 2.67
CA ALA A 53 -13.23 -9.06 4.03
C ALA A 53 -11.77 -9.43 4.26
N LEU A 54 -10.95 -8.46 4.64
CA LEU A 54 -9.53 -8.68 4.92
C LEU A 54 -9.00 -7.61 5.87
N ASP A 55 -8.48 -8.06 7.00
CA ASP A 55 -7.60 -7.29 7.88
C ASP A 55 -6.17 -7.82 7.72
N VAL A 56 -5.25 -6.97 7.27
CA VAL A 56 -3.84 -7.35 7.02
C VAL A 56 -3.08 -7.66 8.32
N THR A 57 -3.64 -7.28 9.47
CA THR A 57 -3.03 -7.52 10.78
C THR A 57 -3.46 -8.86 11.41
N ASP A 58 -4.38 -9.59 10.77
CA ASP A 58 -4.91 -10.88 11.22
C ASP A 58 -4.58 -12.00 10.23
N ASP A 59 -3.80 -12.98 10.69
CA ASP A 59 -3.36 -14.13 9.89
C ASP A 59 -4.56 -14.98 9.39
N ALA A 60 -5.60 -15.17 10.22
CA ALA A 60 -6.78 -15.95 9.85
C ALA A 60 -7.59 -15.21 8.77
N SER A 61 -7.76 -13.90 8.91
CA SER A 61 -8.42 -13.04 7.91
C SER A 61 -7.69 -13.08 6.57
N VAL A 62 -6.36 -12.98 6.58
CA VAL A 62 -5.54 -13.06 5.37
C VAL A 62 -5.69 -14.42 4.69
N ALA A 63 -5.60 -15.52 5.45
CA ALA A 63 -5.73 -16.88 4.91
C ALA A 63 -7.13 -17.10 4.29
N ALA A 64 -8.19 -16.70 4.99
CA ALA A 64 -9.56 -16.82 4.51
C ALA A 64 -9.82 -16.01 3.25
N ALA A 65 -9.34 -14.77 3.19
CA ALA A 65 -9.49 -13.92 2.02
C ALA A 65 -8.78 -14.49 0.79
N VAL A 66 -7.52 -14.93 0.94
CA VAL A 66 -6.76 -15.55 -0.17
C VAL A 66 -7.44 -16.83 -0.65
N ALA A 67 -7.90 -17.70 0.27
CA ALA A 67 -8.62 -18.91 -0.08
C ALA A 67 -9.92 -18.61 -0.87
N SER A 68 -10.69 -17.60 -0.44
CA SER A 68 -11.91 -17.16 -1.14
C SER A 68 -11.62 -16.64 -2.54
N VAL A 69 -10.57 -15.83 -2.72
CA VAL A 69 -10.16 -15.32 -4.03
C VAL A 69 -9.74 -16.46 -4.97
N ILE A 70 -9.01 -17.44 -4.44
CA ILE A 70 -8.61 -18.64 -5.22
C ILE A 70 -9.82 -19.51 -5.56
N ALA A 71 -10.77 -19.68 -4.63
CA ALA A 71 -11.99 -20.43 -4.91
C ALA A 71 -12.84 -19.78 -6.01
N ASP A 72 -12.96 -18.43 -5.98
CA ASP A 72 -13.76 -17.69 -6.94
C ASP A 72 -13.10 -17.57 -8.33
N PHE A 73 -11.80 -17.38 -8.39
CA PHE A 73 -11.12 -17.00 -9.64
C PHE A 73 -10.01 -17.99 -10.08
N GLY A 74 -9.64 -18.95 -9.24
CA GLY A 74 -8.65 -19.99 -9.54
C GLY A 74 -7.19 -19.54 -9.55
N ARG A 75 -6.92 -18.22 -9.42
CA ARG A 75 -5.57 -17.64 -9.55
C ARG A 75 -5.44 -16.25 -8.93
N ILE A 76 -4.21 -15.84 -8.66
CA ILE A 76 -3.83 -14.45 -8.33
C ILE A 76 -2.59 -14.10 -9.15
N ASP A 77 -2.75 -13.30 -10.19
CA ASP A 77 -1.62 -12.87 -11.06
C ASP A 77 -0.83 -11.73 -10.44
N VAL A 78 -1.53 -10.85 -9.72
CA VAL A 78 -0.93 -9.68 -9.06
C VAL A 78 -1.48 -9.55 -7.66
N LEU A 79 -0.58 -9.40 -6.68
CA LEU A 79 -0.89 -8.91 -5.34
C LEU A 79 -0.47 -7.44 -5.25
N VAL A 80 -1.38 -6.55 -4.83
CA VAL A 80 -1.08 -5.15 -4.51
C VAL A 80 -1.24 -4.96 -3.00
N ASN A 81 -0.13 -4.90 -2.28
CA ASN A 81 -0.07 -4.51 -0.88
C ASN A 81 -0.16 -2.99 -0.78
N ASN A 82 -1.40 -2.48 -0.73
CA ASN A 82 -1.69 -1.05 -0.65
C ASN A 82 -2.20 -0.64 0.74
N ALA A 83 -2.81 -1.55 1.52
CA ALA A 83 -3.21 -1.24 2.88
C ALA A 83 -2.02 -0.68 3.67
N GLY A 84 -2.22 0.45 4.35
CA GLY A 84 -1.17 1.13 5.07
C GLY A 84 -1.71 2.07 6.12
N LEU A 85 -0.91 2.29 7.14
CA LEU A 85 -1.12 3.23 8.24
C LEU A 85 -0.05 4.31 8.18
N CYS A 86 -0.45 5.56 8.35
CA CYS A 86 0.45 6.69 8.51
C CYS A 86 0.04 7.47 9.75
N LEU A 87 0.99 7.76 10.62
CA LEU A 87 0.80 8.52 11.84
C LEU A 87 1.72 9.73 11.85
N LEU A 88 1.19 10.85 12.31
CA LEU A 88 1.85 12.17 12.34
C LEU A 88 2.10 12.58 13.78
N GLY A 89 3.34 12.90 14.11
CA GLY A 89 3.75 13.47 15.40
C GLY A 89 5.21 13.19 15.73
N PRO A 90 5.78 13.92 16.70
CA PRO A 90 7.05 13.56 17.31
C PRO A 90 6.99 12.12 17.87
N LEU A 91 8.11 11.41 17.84
CA LEU A 91 8.17 10.03 18.35
C LEU A 91 7.72 9.92 19.82
N GLU A 92 8.06 10.91 20.62
CA GLU A 92 7.73 10.95 22.05
C GLU A 92 6.23 11.18 22.32
N GLU A 93 5.47 11.70 21.34
CA GLU A 93 4.01 11.80 21.39
C GLU A 93 3.31 10.53 20.89
N LEU A 94 4.00 9.64 20.18
CA LEU A 94 3.48 8.35 19.74
C LEU A 94 3.57 7.32 20.86
N THR A 95 2.57 6.48 20.97
CA THR A 95 2.56 5.37 21.95
C THR A 95 3.22 4.13 21.35
N GLU A 96 3.66 3.21 22.21
CA GLU A 96 4.13 1.89 21.76
C GLU A 96 3.06 1.15 20.93
N ALA A 97 1.78 1.32 21.25
CA ALA A 97 0.67 0.74 20.46
C ALA A 97 0.61 1.33 19.05
N ASP A 98 0.91 2.62 18.89
CA ASP A 98 1.00 3.28 17.58
C ASP A 98 2.16 2.73 16.75
N ASP A 99 3.33 2.58 17.36
CA ASP A 99 4.51 2.03 16.70
C ASP A 99 4.28 0.57 16.28
N ARG A 100 3.67 -0.23 17.17
CA ARG A 100 3.26 -1.60 16.82
C ARG A 100 2.27 -1.63 15.68
N ALA A 101 1.26 -0.76 15.68
CA ALA A 101 0.27 -0.68 14.60
C ALA A 101 0.90 -0.31 13.25
N LEU A 102 1.90 0.59 13.24
CA LEU A 102 2.67 0.92 12.03
C LEU A 102 3.42 -0.30 11.49
N VAL A 103 4.12 -1.04 12.35
CA VAL A 103 4.87 -2.25 11.96
C VAL A 103 3.92 -3.36 11.51
N GLU A 104 2.86 -3.62 12.27
CA GLU A 104 1.86 -4.64 11.96
C GLU A 104 1.22 -4.41 10.60
N THR A 105 0.79 -3.16 10.33
CA THR A 105 0.10 -2.85 9.09
C THR A 105 1.05 -2.74 7.90
N ASN A 106 2.17 -2.01 8.04
CA ASN A 106 3.01 -1.61 6.91
C ASN A 106 4.10 -2.63 6.56
N ILE A 107 4.47 -3.52 7.48
CA ILE A 107 5.54 -4.50 7.29
C ILE A 107 4.99 -5.93 7.40
N LEU A 108 4.42 -6.30 8.55
CA LEU A 108 3.97 -7.67 8.80
C LEU A 108 2.73 -8.03 7.95
N GLY A 109 1.82 -7.07 7.72
CA GLY A 109 0.68 -7.24 6.82
C GLY A 109 1.10 -7.67 5.40
N PRO A 110 1.95 -6.90 4.69
CA PRO A 110 2.54 -7.35 3.43
C PRO A 110 3.24 -8.71 3.51
N MET A 111 3.99 -9.00 4.58
CA MET A 111 4.63 -10.32 4.74
C MET A 111 3.62 -11.45 4.83
N ARG A 112 2.51 -11.29 5.56
CA ARG A 112 1.43 -12.27 5.65
C ARG A 112 0.80 -12.53 4.28
N LEU A 113 0.41 -11.47 3.57
CA LEU A 113 -0.18 -11.57 2.24
C LEU A 113 0.76 -12.27 1.25
N ILE A 114 2.03 -11.88 1.25
CA ILE A 114 3.06 -12.48 0.39
C ILE A 114 3.16 -13.98 0.68
N ARG A 115 3.31 -14.38 1.95
CA ARG A 115 3.37 -15.80 2.33
C ARG A 115 2.12 -16.57 1.87
N ALA A 116 0.94 -15.98 2.02
CA ALA A 116 -0.32 -16.62 1.64
C ALA A 116 -0.47 -16.81 0.12
N VAL A 117 -0.02 -15.86 -0.72
CA VAL A 117 -0.17 -15.97 -2.17
C VAL A 117 0.96 -16.74 -2.85
N LEU A 118 2.15 -16.84 -2.26
CA LEU A 118 3.32 -17.46 -2.87
C LEU A 118 3.12 -18.92 -3.32
N PRO A 119 2.46 -19.81 -2.55
CA PRO A 119 2.17 -21.18 -3.00
C PRO A 119 1.36 -21.20 -4.30
N HIS A 120 0.34 -20.34 -4.40
CA HIS A 120 -0.53 -20.24 -5.57
C HIS A 120 0.23 -19.66 -6.77
N MET A 121 1.02 -18.57 -6.56
CA MET A 121 1.84 -17.99 -7.62
C MET A 121 2.89 -18.96 -8.16
N ARG A 122 3.51 -19.80 -7.30
CA ARG A 122 4.43 -20.84 -7.75
C ARG A 122 3.72 -21.93 -8.56
N ALA A 123 2.58 -22.41 -8.08
CA ALA A 123 1.80 -23.45 -8.75
C ALA A 123 1.31 -23.02 -10.15
N GLN A 124 1.00 -21.74 -10.33
CA GLN A 124 0.57 -21.17 -11.63
C GLN A 124 1.73 -20.73 -12.55
N GLY A 125 3.00 -20.90 -12.12
CA GLY A 125 4.20 -20.58 -12.92
C GLY A 125 4.68 -19.14 -12.86
N GLY A 126 4.22 -18.35 -11.89
CA GLY A 126 4.68 -17.00 -11.68
C GLY A 126 3.60 -16.02 -11.22
N GLY A 127 4.01 -14.77 -10.99
CA GLY A 127 3.12 -13.72 -10.54
C GLY A 127 3.84 -12.38 -10.36
N ARG A 128 3.12 -11.39 -9.82
CA ARG A 128 3.72 -10.11 -9.42
C ARG A 128 3.24 -9.70 -8.04
N ILE A 129 4.16 -9.18 -7.25
CA ILE A 129 3.90 -8.58 -5.94
C ILE A 129 4.25 -7.10 -6.07
N ILE A 130 3.30 -6.23 -5.80
CA ILE A 130 3.47 -4.78 -5.85
C ILE A 130 3.27 -4.24 -4.44
N ASN A 131 4.33 -3.73 -3.84
CA ASN A 131 4.27 -3.09 -2.55
C ASN A 131 4.14 -1.57 -2.75
N VAL A 132 3.07 -0.98 -2.24
CA VAL A 132 2.88 0.47 -2.25
C VAL A 132 3.64 1.05 -1.06
N SER A 133 4.82 1.56 -1.36
CA SER A 133 5.69 2.25 -0.42
C SER A 133 5.28 3.73 -0.28
N SER A 134 6.22 4.62 -0.28
CA SER A 134 6.08 6.07 -0.24
C SER A 134 7.41 6.70 -0.63
N MET A 135 7.42 7.99 -0.93
CA MET A 135 8.66 8.78 -0.92
C MET A 135 9.39 8.64 0.42
N CYS A 136 8.65 8.43 1.50
CA CYS A 136 9.19 8.19 2.84
C CYS A 136 9.91 6.84 3.01
N GLY A 137 9.91 5.98 2.01
CA GLY A 137 10.74 4.77 1.95
C GLY A 137 12.16 5.02 1.40
N GLY A 138 12.42 6.17 0.79
CA GLY A 138 13.73 6.56 0.24
C GLY A 138 14.29 7.86 0.83
N MET A 139 13.47 8.64 1.52
CA MET A 139 13.85 9.85 2.24
C MET A 139 13.01 9.97 3.51
N THR A 140 13.34 10.92 4.38
CA THR A 140 12.59 11.12 5.63
C THR A 140 11.92 12.49 5.66
N LEU A 141 10.81 12.58 6.39
CA LEU A 141 10.10 13.81 6.65
C LEU A 141 10.02 14.05 8.17
N PRO A 142 10.05 15.30 8.62
CA PRO A 142 9.84 15.63 10.02
C PRO A 142 8.41 15.20 10.44
N LEU A 143 8.24 14.81 11.70
CA LEU A 143 6.99 14.33 12.30
C LEU A 143 6.50 12.95 11.78
N TYR A 144 7.28 12.24 10.97
CA TYR A 144 6.92 10.93 10.40
C TYR A 144 7.94 9.83 10.73
N SER A 145 8.67 9.91 11.85
CA SER A 145 9.75 8.97 12.17
C SER A 145 9.32 7.50 12.14
N GLY A 146 8.26 7.11 12.84
CA GLY A 146 7.74 5.74 12.82
C GLY A 146 7.22 5.31 11.45
N TYR A 147 6.52 6.20 10.74
CA TYR A 147 6.07 5.93 9.38
C TYR A 147 7.24 5.73 8.40
N CYS A 148 8.23 6.65 8.41
CA CYS A 148 9.43 6.49 7.60
C CYS A 148 10.14 5.17 7.89
N ALA A 149 10.34 4.82 9.16
CA ALA A 149 10.96 3.54 9.55
C ALA A 149 10.20 2.34 8.96
N SER A 150 8.85 2.35 9.01
CA SER A 150 8.04 1.28 8.45
C SER A 150 8.17 1.18 6.92
N LYS A 151 8.23 2.32 6.21
CA LYS A 151 8.36 2.33 4.75
C LYS A 151 9.77 1.96 4.30
N TRP A 152 10.81 2.37 5.01
CA TRP A 152 12.18 1.87 4.78
C TRP A 152 12.28 0.37 4.99
N GLY A 153 11.61 -0.18 6.02
CA GLY A 153 11.51 -1.62 6.24
C GLY A 153 10.84 -2.35 5.07
N LEU A 154 9.76 -1.79 4.53
CA LEU A 154 9.07 -2.35 3.36
C LEU A 154 9.93 -2.32 2.08
N GLU A 155 10.74 -1.27 1.90
CA GLU A 155 11.71 -1.18 0.79
C GLU A 155 12.76 -2.30 0.89
N GLY A 156 13.41 -2.43 2.05
CA GLY A 156 14.42 -3.48 2.27
C GLY A 156 13.86 -4.89 2.11
N LEU A 157 12.66 -5.15 2.67
CA LEU A 157 11.93 -6.41 2.46
C LEU A 157 11.71 -6.68 0.96
N SER A 158 11.21 -5.69 0.24
CA SER A 158 10.87 -5.84 -1.18
C SER A 158 12.10 -6.10 -2.04
N GLU A 159 13.20 -5.42 -1.75
CA GLU A 159 14.46 -5.60 -2.47
C GLU A 159 15.01 -7.02 -2.26
N SER A 160 15.08 -7.49 -1.01
CA SER A 160 15.52 -8.85 -0.69
C SER A 160 14.65 -9.91 -1.37
N LEU A 161 13.32 -9.79 -1.25
CA LEU A 161 12.38 -10.70 -1.91
C LEU A 161 12.52 -10.73 -3.43
N SER A 162 12.95 -9.64 -4.06
CA SER A 162 13.15 -9.59 -5.51
C SER A 162 14.23 -10.58 -5.99
N PHE A 163 15.23 -10.84 -5.16
CA PHE A 163 16.26 -11.87 -5.45
C PHE A 163 15.73 -13.27 -5.18
N GLU A 164 15.07 -13.49 -4.03
CA GLU A 164 14.56 -14.80 -3.61
C GLU A 164 13.52 -15.37 -4.58
N LEU A 165 12.61 -14.52 -5.07
CA LEU A 165 11.45 -14.94 -5.86
C LEU A 165 11.70 -15.01 -7.37
N ARG A 166 12.83 -14.50 -7.83
CA ARG A 166 13.18 -14.47 -9.26
C ARG A 166 13.19 -15.86 -9.89
N GLN A 167 13.72 -16.86 -9.18
CA GLN A 167 13.77 -18.26 -9.62
C GLN A 167 12.38 -18.88 -9.85
N HIS A 168 11.32 -18.32 -9.24
CA HIS A 168 9.94 -18.76 -9.37
C HIS A 168 9.14 -17.94 -10.39
N ASN A 169 9.79 -17.09 -11.21
CA ASN A 169 9.13 -16.16 -12.13
C ASN A 169 8.13 -15.23 -11.41
N ILE A 170 8.36 -14.93 -10.14
CA ILE A 170 7.58 -13.98 -9.36
C ILE A 170 8.38 -12.68 -9.27
N LYS A 171 7.78 -11.57 -9.74
CA LYS A 171 8.44 -10.26 -9.80
C LYS A 171 7.93 -9.37 -8.68
N VAL A 172 8.86 -8.87 -7.87
CA VAL A 172 8.56 -7.86 -6.85
C VAL A 172 8.74 -6.46 -7.45
N LYS A 173 7.82 -5.57 -7.14
CA LYS A 173 7.78 -4.18 -7.59
C LYS A 173 7.43 -3.28 -6.42
N ILE A 174 7.98 -2.08 -6.41
CA ILE A 174 7.71 -1.07 -5.41
C ILE A 174 7.17 0.16 -6.12
N VAL A 175 6.03 0.67 -5.68
CA VAL A 175 5.51 1.96 -6.12
C VAL A 175 5.73 2.95 -5.00
N GLU A 176 6.34 4.10 -5.32
CA GLU A 176 6.78 5.12 -4.36
C GLU A 176 6.01 6.43 -4.61
N PRO A 177 4.77 6.57 -4.07
CA PRO A 177 4.01 7.79 -4.21
C PRO A 177 4.64 8.95 -3.42
N SER A 178 4.54 10.16 -3.99
CA SER A 178 4.68 11.39 -3.22
C SER A 178 3.39 11.69 -2.45
N VAL A 179 3.12 12.96 -2.17
CA VAL A 179 1.88 13.39 -1.51
C VAL A 179 0.73 13.38 -2.54
N TYR A 180 -0.36 12.69 -2.19
CA TYR A 180 -1.58 12.61 -2.99
C TYR A 180 -2.80 12.68 -2.07
N ARG A 181 -3.86 13.34 -2.53
CA ARG A 181 -5.11 13.46 -1.80
C ARG A 181 -5.83 12.10 -1.73
N THR A 182 -5.87 11.52 -0.54
CA THR A 182 -6.42 10.18 -0.29
C THR A 182 -7.39 10.13 0.89
N GLY A 183 -7.58 11.25 1.60
CA GLY A 183 -8.32 11.29 2.87
C GLY A 183 -7.54 10.67 4.04
N SER A 184 -6.25 10.37 3.86
CA SER A 184 -5.44 9.81 4.96
C SER A 184 -4.91 10.89 5.89
N PHE A 185 -4.71 12.11 5.40
CA PHE A 185 -4.18 13.21 6.20
C PHE A 185 -5.16 13.67 7.26
N GLU A 186 -6.43 13.77 6.93
CA GLU A 186 -7.49 14.08 7.89
C GLU A 186 -7.55 13.04 9.03
N ALA A 187 -7.37 11.77 8.70
CA ALA A 187 -7.29 10.71 9.71
C ALA A 187 -6.05 10.84 10.59
N GLN A 188 -4.91 11.26 10.05
CA GLN A 188 -3.68 11.53 10.81
C GLN A 188 -3.87 12.71 11.77
N LEU A 189 -4.48 13.81 11.32
CA LEU A 189 -4.79 14.97 12.16
C LEU A 189 -5.77 14.59 13.27
N ALA A 190 -6.84 13.85 12.95
CA ALA A 190 -7.81 13.40 13.93
C ALA A 190 -7.18 12.47 14.99
N HIS A 191 -6.29 11.59 14.58
CA HIS A 191 -5.55 10.73 15.51
C HIS A 191 -4.60 11.55 16.39
N ARG A 192 -3.87 12.52 15.82
CA ARG A 192 -2.99 13.40 16.55
C ARG A 192 -3.76 14.27 17.58
N ALA A 193 -4.95 14.76 17.23
CA ALA A 193 -5.78 15.57 18.12
C ALA A 193 -6.27 14.84 19.38
N GLN A 194 -6.20 13.50 19.41
CA GLN A 194 -6.56 12.68 20.58
C GLN A 194 -5.41 12.57 21.60
N ARG A 195 -4.24 13.12 21.31
CA ARG A 195 -3.04 13.04 22.16
C ARG A 195 -2.79 14.35 22.88
N GLN A 196 -2.07 14.24 23.99
CA GLN A 196 -1.58 15.43 24.68
C GLN A 196 -0.30 15.91 24.02
N PRO A 197 -0.25 17.15 23.52
CA PRO A 197 0.97 17.72 22.95
C PRO A 197 2.08 17.83 24.01
N HIS A 198 3.27 17.43 23.64
CA HIS A 198 4.43 17.59 24.51
C HIS A 198 5.03 19.01 24.32
N PRO A 199 5.10 19.85 25.39
CA PRO A 199 5.50 21.26 25.26
C PRO A 199 6.86 21.48 24.58
N ALA A 200 7.80 20.53 24.75
CA ALA A 200 9.14 20.63 24.14
C ALA A 200 9.11 20.61 22.59
N TYR A 201 8.06 20.08 21.98
CA TYR A 201 7.94 19.99 20.52
C TYR A 201 7.05 21.08 19.91
N GLN A 202 6.36 21.88 20.72
CA GLN A 202 5.36 22.84 20.22
C GLN A 202 5.96 23.79 19.17
N SER A 203 7.08 24.45 19.48
CA SER A 203 7.71 25.39 18.55
C SER A 203 8.22 24.75 17.26
N PHE A 204 8.59 23.48 17.30
CA PHE A 204 8.96 22.70 16.11
C PHE A 204 7.74 22.37 15.26
N ILE A 205 6.66 21.91 15.89
CA ILE A 205 5.40 21.58 15.23
C ILE A 205 4.82 22.82 14.53
N ASP A 206 4.78 23.97 15.23
CA ASP A 206 4.26 25.24 14.69
C ASP A 206 5.00 25.68 13.42
N ARG A 207 6.28 25.34 13.27
CA ARG A 207 7.06 25.65 12.07
C ARG A 207 6.87 24.63 10.95
N VAL A 208 6.65 23.37 11.28
CA VAL A 208 6.68 22.26 10.29
C VAL A 208 5.29 21.92 9.78
N LEU A 209 4.31 21.82 10.67
CA LEU A 209 2.96 21.36 10.34
C LEU A 209 2.27 22.19 9.25
N PRO A 210 2.37 23.55 9.23
CA PRO A 210 1.75 24.34 8.17
C PRO A 210 2.28 24.02 6.76
N ASN A 211 3.54 23.60 6.64
CA ASN A 211 4.09 23.18 5.35
C ASN A 211 3.54 21.83 4.91
N ILE A 212 3.39 20.87 5.85
CA ILE A 212 2.78 19.57 5.57
C ILE A 212 1.32 19.79 5.13
N GLU A 213 0.55 20.58 5.86
CA GLU A 213 -0.84 20.91 5.51
C GLU A 213 -0.96 21.57 4.13
N LYS A 214 -0.01 22.46 3.80
CA LYS A 214 0.04 23.08 2.47
C LYS A 214 0.26 22.03 1.38
N TRP A 215 1.19 21.09 1.55
CA TRP A 215 1.45 20.03 0.58
C TRP A 215 0.23 19.14 0.38
N GLU A 216 -0.41 18.72 1.47
CA GLU A 216 -1.62 17.89 1.42
C GLU A 216 -2.80 18.62 0.74
N ARG A 217 -3.00 19.91 1.06
CA ARG A 217 -4.07 20.72 0.46
C ARG A 217 -3.87 20.95 -1.04
N THR A 218 -2.64 21.03 -1.50
CA THR A 218 -2.29 21.24 -2.92
C THR A 218 -2.04 19.94 -3.68
N ALA A 219 -2.17 18.79 -3.01
CA ALA A 219 -1.94 17.48 -3.61
C ALA A 219 -2.97 17.15 -4.69
N ASP A 220 -2.50 16.53 -5.77
CA ASP A 220 -3.33 16.00 -6.83
C ASP A 220 -4.14 14.78 -6.35
N ASP A 221 -5.12 14.36 -7.16
CA ASP A 221 -5.78 13.08 -6.97
C ASP A 221 -4.82 11.90 -7.20
N ALA A 222 -5.16 10.72 -6.67
CA ALA A 222 -4.27 9.56 -6.71
C ALA A 222 -4.33 8.73 -8.00
N THR A 223 -5.01 9.19 -9.06
CA THR A 223 -5.09 8.49 -10.36
C THR A 223 -3.70 8.18 -10.96
N PRO A 224 -2.71 9.09 -10.92
CA PRO A 224 -1.36 8.78 -11.40
C PRO A 224 -0.71 7.61 -10.65
N VAL A 225 -0.99 7.46 -9.35
CA VAL A 225 -0.49 6.34 -8.55
C VAL A 225 -1.12 5.02 -9.02
N ALA A 226 -2.44 4.97 -9.18
CA ALA A 226 -3.16 3.80 -9.67
C ALA A 226 -2.68 3.36 -11.07
N ARG A 227 -2.47 4.31 -11.98
CA ARG A 227 -1.89 4.04 -13.30
C ARG A 227 -0.45 3.52 -13.22
N THR A 228 0.34 4.01 -12.27
CA THR A 228 1.70 3.51 -12.04
C THR A 228 1.69 2.10 -11.47
N ILE A 229 0.75 1.76 -10.58
CA ILE A 229 0.54 0.39 -10.09
C ILE A 229 0.15 -0.53 -11.27
N LEU A 230 -0.76 -0.12 -12.15
CA LEU A 230 -1.11 -0.89 -13.35
C LEU A 230 0.10 -1.08 -14.28
N ARG A 231 0.91 -0.03 -14.48
CA ARG A 231 2.17 -0.12 -15.24
C ARG A 231 3.13 -1.12 -14.60
N ALA A 232 3.35 -1.06 -13.29
CA ALA A 232 4.19 -2.02 -12.56
C ALA A 232 3.66 -3.46 -12.68
N ALA A 233 2.33 -3.63 -12.70
CA ALA A 233 1.66 -4.92 -12.91
C ALA A 233 1.83 -5.49 -14.32
N THR A 234 2.06 -4.67 -15.33
CA THR A 234 2.11 -5.08 -16.74
C THR A 234 3.49 -4.97 -17.38
N ASP A 235 4.37 -4.16 -16.81
CA ASP A 235 5.71 -3.89 -17.34
C ASP A 235 6.56 -5.17 -17.40
N ARG A 236 7.20 -5.38 -18.56
CA ARG A 236 8.13 -6.50 -18.78
C ARG A 236 9.56 -6.19 -18.35
N VAL A 237 9.88 -4.90 -18.18
CA VAL A 237 11.21 -4.44 -17.78
C VAL A 237 11.50 -4.89 -16.32
N PRO A 238 12.72 -5.37 -16.02
CA PRO A 238 13.11 -5.77 -14.67
C PRO A 238 13.41 -4.56 -13.76
N ARG A 239 12.47 -3.60 -13.72
CA ARG A 239 12.53 -2.44 -12.84
C ARG A 239 11.92 -2.82 -11.50
N LEU A 240 12.59 -2.50 -10.40
CA LEU A 240 12.10 -2.71 -9.05
C LEU A 240 11.21 -1.54 -8.59
N ARG A 241 11.69 -0.30 -8.73
CA ARG A 241 11.07 0.92 -8.18
C ARG A 241 10.37 1.76 -9.23
N TYR A 242 9.19 2.27 -8.87
CA TYR A 242 8.31 3.10 -9.68
C TYR A 242 7.93 4.37 -8.89
N PRO A 243 8.80 5.38 -8.85
CA PRO A 243 8.45 6.66 -8.22
C PRO A 243 7.34 7.35 -9.01
N VAL A 244 6.41 8.01 -8.31
CA VAL A 244 5.30 8.73 -8.91
C VAL A 244 4.96 9.98 -8.12
N GLY A 245 4.85 11.10 -8.84
CA GLY A 245 4.56 12.44 -8.32
C GLY A 245 5.66 13.44 -8.55
N SER A 246 5.39 14.69 -8.17
CA SER A 246 6.34 15.81 -8.19
C SER A 246 7.03 15.95 -6.84
N GLY A 247 8.28 16.42 -6.82
CA GLY A 247 9.03 16.70 -5.60
C GLY A 247 10.34 15.92 -5.48
N PRO A 248 10.92 15.82 -4.28
CA PRO A 248 12.27 15.31 -4.02
C PRO A 248 12.54 13.87 -4.48
N ILE A 249 11.51 13.10 -4.83
CA ILE A 249 11.62 11.72 -5.34
C ILE A 249 12.54 11.62 -6.57
N LEU A 250 12.62 12.67 -7.37
CA LEU A 250 13.52 12.71 -8.54
C LEU A 250 15.00 12.84 -8.16
N PHE A 251 15.32 13.25 -6.93
CA PHE A 251 16.68 13.50 -6.48
C PHE A 251 17.25 12.37 -5.61
N GLY A 252 16.44 11.42 -5.18
CA GLY A 252 16.82 10.28 -4.33
C GLY A 252 17.27 9.04 -5.07
N ARG A 253 17.81 9.15 -6.30
CA ARG A 253 18.46 8.01 -6.95
C ARG A 253 19.83 7.79 -6.32
N ARG A 254 19.93 6.84 -5.42
CA ARG A 254 21.17 6.12 -5.12
C ARG A 254 21.24 4.87 -5.98
#